data_2f469517f379e3179594c953b8ab5d54
#
_entry.id   2f469517f379e3179594c953b8ab5d54
#
_cell.length_a   1.000
_cell.length_b   1.000
_cell.length_c   1.000
_cell.angle_alpha   90.00
_cell.angle_beta   90.00
_cell.angle_gamma   90.00
#
_symmetry.space_group_name_H-M   'P 1'
#
loop_
_entity.id
_entity.type
_entity.pdbx_description
1 polymer ?
#
loop_
_entity_poly.entity_id
_entity_poly.type
_entity_poly.pdbx_seq_one_letter_code
_entity_poly.pdbx_strand_id
1 'polypeptide(L)'
;MVFRFTILSDEVDDFIRVIDMDAEATFLDLHNAILDSVNFKKDELTSFFLCSDEWEKEQEITLIEMDTSSEYDNLVMDKVKLGDLLTDEKQKLLYVFDMISDRSFFIELSEMIPHKKLSKPVCRISKGNPPEQMLMENDLSTIDKINLDENFYGDESFDIEELDSEGFEDLDFGEGNFSEDDLNY
;
A
#
# COMPACT_ATOMS: atom_id res chain seq x y z
N MET A 1 -13.26 -21.72 -13.99
CA MET A 1 -14.28 -21.05 -13.15
C MET A 1 -14.07 -19.56 -13.30
N VAL A 2 -15.13 -18.75 -13.31
CA VAL A 2 -15.02 -17.29 -13.42
C VAL A 2 -15.45 -16.66 -12.11
N PHE A 3 -14.63 -15.75 -11.61
CA PHE A 3 -14.90 -14.92 -10.45
C PHE A 3 -15.45 -13.57 -10.90
N ARG A 4 -16.45 -13.07 -10.21
CA ARG A 4 -17.00 -11.74 -10.40
C ARG A 4 -16.67 -10.88 -9.19
N PHE A 5 -15.94 -9.82 -9.41
CA PHE A 5 -15.55 -8.85 -8.38
C PHE A 5 -16.40 -7.60 -8.50
N THR A 6 -16.97 -7.15 -7.38
CA THR A 6 -17.57 -5.83 -7.23
C THR A 6 -16.61 -4.94 -6.50
N ILE A 7 -16.32 -3.77 -7.07
CA ILE A 7 -15.32 -2.81 -6.58
C ILE A 7 -16.02 -1.50 -6.28
N LEU A 8 -15.82 -1.00 -5.08
CA LEU A 8 -16.40 0.24 -4.57
C LEU A 8 -15.30 1.17 -4.03
N SER A 9 -15.62 2.44 -3.86
CA SER A 9 -14.79 3.43 -3.16
C SER A 9 -15.61 4.06 -2.05
N ASP A 10 -14.97 4.39 -0.94
CA ASP A 10 -15.55 5.19 0.16
C ASP A 10 -15.35 6.70 -0.05
N GLU A 11 -14.49 7.08 -0.99
CA GLU A 11 -14.21 8.49 -1.29
C GLU A 11 -15.19 9.11 -2.28
N VAL A 12 -15.81 8.28 -3.14
CA VAL A 12 -16.69 8.74 -4.21
C VAL A 12 -17.97 7.96 -4.21
N ASP A 13 -19.08 8.66 -3.96
CA ASP A 13 -20.41 8.11 -4.12
C ASP A 13 -20.62 7.65 -5.58
N ASP A 14 -21.49 6.68 -5.80
CA ASP A 14 -21.81 6.17 -7.13
C ASP A 14 -20.67 5.49 -7.91
N PHE A 15 -19.45 5.38 -7.38
CA PHE A 15 -18.39 4.62 -8.03
C PHE A 15 -18.63 3.13 -7.90
N ILE A 16 -18.68 2.46 -9.02
CA ILE A 16 -18.80 0.99 -9.09
C ILE A 16 -18.02 0.46 -10.30
N ARG A 17 -17.28 -0.62 -10.10
CA ARG A 17 -16.74 -1.48 -11.15
C ARG A 17 -17.13 -2.92 -10.87
N VAL A 18 -17.54 -3.63 -11.92
CA VAL A 18 -17.76 -5.09 -11.84
C VAL A 18 -16.87 -5.74 -12.87
N ILE A 19 -15.95 -6.59 -12.42
CA ILE A 19 -14.96 -7.26 -13.26
C ILE A 19 -15.14 -8.76 -13.15
N ASP A 20 -15.32 -9.43 -14.31
CA ASP A 20 -15.28 -10.88 -14.42
C ASP A 20 -13.89 -11.31 -14.87
N MET A 21 -13.29 -12.31 -14.21
CA MET A 21 -12.03 -12.90 -14.65
C MET A 21 -11.90 -14.37 -14.27
N ASP A 22 -10.98 -15.09 -14.91
CA ASP A 22 -10.79 -16.51 -14.63
C ASP A 22 -10.15 -16.72 -13.25
N ALA A 23 -10.56 -17.74 -12.51
CA ALA A 23 -9.98 -18.08 -11.22
C ALA A 23 -8.49 -18.48 -11.31
N GLU A 24 -8.03 -18.93 -12.49
CA GLU A 24 -6.64 -19.26 -12.76
C GLU A 24 -5.76 -18.02 -13.06
N ALA A 25 -6.37 -16.84 -13.19
CA ALA A 25 -5.64 -15.58 -13.32
C ALA A 25 -4.93 -15.22 -12.03
N THR A 26 -3.89 -14.41 -12.13
CA THR A 26 -3.09 -13.98 -10.98
C THR A 26 -3.67 -12.71 -10.33
N PHE A 27 -3.24 -12.40 -9.12
CA PHE A 27 -3.54 -11.10 -8.50
C PHE A 27 -2.96 -9.93 -9.32
N LEU A 28 -1.86 -10.14 -10.05
CA LEU A 28 -1.33 -9.14 -10.98
C LEU A 28 -2.28 -8.89 -12.16
N ASP A 29 -2.97 -9.91 -12.64
CA ASP A 29 -3.99 -9.73 -13.68
C ASP A 29 -5.18 -8.93 -13.15
N LEU A 30 -5.60 -9.17 -11.89
CA LEU A 30 -6.65 -8.38 -11.23
C LEU A 30 -6.21 -6.93 -11.02
N HIS A 31 -4.99 -6.71 -10.52
CA HIS A 31 -4.38 -5.39 -10.40
C HIS A 31 -4.44 -4.60 -11.71
N ASN A 32 -3.94 -5.21 -12.80
CA ASN A 32 -3.97 -4.57 -14.11
C ASN A 32 -5.40 -4.27 -14.60
N ALA A 33 -6.34 -5.19 -14.37
CA ALA A 33 -7.73 -5.00 -14.76
C ALA A 33 -8.41 -3.85 -13.99
N ILE A 34 -8.08 -3.69 -12.70
CA ILE A 34 -8.56 -2.58 -11.89
C ILE A 34 -8.00 -1.26 -12.44
N LEU A 35 -6.66 -1.14 -12.56
CA LEU A 35 -6.01 0.07 -13.05
C LEU A 35 -6.53 0.49 -14.44
N ASP A 36 -6.68 -0.47 -15.35
CA ASP A 36 -7.23 -0.22 -16.69
C ASP A 36 -8.69 0.27 -16.62
N SER A 37 -9.50 -0.23 -15.66
CA SER A 37 -10.90 0.15 -15.50
C SER A 37 -11.10 1.57 -14.95
N VAL A 38 -10.11 2.09 -14.22
CA VAL A 38 -10.12 3.42 -13.60
C VAL A 38 -9.15 4.39 -14.28
N ASN A 39 -8.38 3.92 -15.26
CA ASN A 39 -7.38 4.69 -15.99
C ASN A 39 -6.28 5.26 -15.08
N PHE A 40 -5.87 4.48 -14.07
CA PHE A 40 -4.76 4.82 -13.20
C PHE A 40 -3.42 4.44 -13.85
N LYS A 41 -2.36 5.15 -13.44
CA LYS A 41 -0.99 4.82 -13.83
C LYS A 41 -0.53 3.55 -13.11
N LYS A 42 0.39 2.80 -13.75
CA LYS A 42 0.93 1.52 -13.25
C LYS A 42 2.31 1.65 -12.62
N ASP A 43 2.71 2.85 -12.28
CA ASP A 43 4.02 3.19 -11.71
C ASP A 43 4.03 3.31 -10.18
N GLU A 44 2.86 3.19 -9.55
CA GLU A 44 2.72 3.27 -8.10
C GLU A 44 2.80 1.89 -7.43
N LEU A 45 3.33 1.87 -6.21
CA LEU A 45 3.32 0.67 -5.37
C LEU A 45 1.91 0.45 -4.81
N THR A 46 1.45 -0.78 -4.93
CA THR A 46 0.11 -1.18 -4.51
C THR A 46 0.15 -2.53 -3.82
N SER A 47 -0.85 -2.80 -2.98
CA SER A 47 -1.03 -4.11 -2.35
C SER A 47 -2.49 -4.51 -2.31
N PHE A 48 -2.74 -5.82 -2.36
CA PHE A 48 -4.01 -6.38 -1.94
C PHE A 48 -3.91 -6.85 -0.49
N PHE A 49 -5.02 -6.75 0.24
CA PHE A 49 -5.20 -7.39 1.53
C PHE A 49 -6.43 -8.28 1.50
N LEU A 50 -6.28 -9.54 1.89
CA LEU A 50 -7.43 -10.34 2.27
C LEU A 50 -7.97 -9.80 3.58
N CYS A 51 -9.28 -9.73 3.70
CA CYS A 51 -9.91 -9.13 4.86
C CYS A 51 -10.92 -10.07 5.53
N SER A 52 -11.12 -9.85 6.83
CA SER A 52 -12.24 -10.44 7.57
C SER A 52 -13.59 -9.88 7.09
N ASP A 53 -14.69 -10.40 7.67
CA ASP A 53 -16.03 -9.88 7.41
C ASP A 53 -16.23 -8.43 7.87
N GLU A 54 -15.40 -7.95 8.79
CA GLU A 54 -15.37 -6.58 9.31
C GLU A 54 -14.39 -5.66 8.56
N TRP A 55 -13.81 -6.10 7.45
CA TRP A 55 -12.80 -5.40 6.65
C TRP A 55 -11.44 -5.22 7.37
N GLU A 56 -11.14 -6.03 8.37
CA GLU A 56 -9.82 -6.03 8.99
C GLU A 56 -8.81 -6.71 8.07
N LYS A 57 -7.65 -6.06 7.85
CA LYS A 57 -6.56 -6.57 7.01
C LYS A 57 -5.92 -7.80 7.67
N GLU A 58 -5.92 -8.94 6.99
CA GLU A 58 -5.36 -10.21 7.50
C GLU A 58 -4.06 -10.60 6.79
N GLN A 59 -4.09 -10.70 5.47
CA GLN A 59 -2.96 -11.17 4.68
C GLN A 59 -2.68 -10.23 3.51
N GLU A 60 -1.44 -9.80 3.38
CA GLU A 60 -0.99 -8.92 2.31
C GLU A 60 -0.46 -9.71 1.11
N ILE A 61 -0.75 -9.19 -0.10
CA ILE A 61 -0.22 -9.66 -1.38
C ILE A 61 0.38 -8.43 -2.06
N THR A 62 1.71 -8.40 -2.14
CA THR A 62 2.47 -7.23 -2.62
C THR A 62 2.67 -7.25 -4.13
N LEU A 63 2.81 -6.06 -4.75
CA LEU A 63 3.10 -5.94 -6.17
C LEU A 63 4.49 -6.49 -6.52
N ILE A 64 5.47 -6.22 -5.69
CA ILE A 64 6.86 -6.64 -5.85
C ILE A 64 7.32 -7.44 -4.64
N GLU A 65 8.30 -8.31 -4.84
CA GLU A 65 8.92 -9.06 -3.77
C GLU A 65 9.68 -8.09 -2.86
N MET A 66 9.28 -8.03 -1.58
CA MET A 66 10.00 -7.28 -0.56
C MET A 66 10.91 -8.23 0.21
N ASP A 67 12.20 -7.88 0.28
CA ASP A 67 13.20 -8.64 1.04
C ASP A 67 12.95 -8.41 2.54
N THR A 68 11.99 -9.15 3.09
CA THR A 68 11.72 -9.15 4.53
C THR A 68 12.37 -10.38 5.15
N SER A 69 13.20 -10.17 6.14
CA SER A 69 13.81 -11.23 6.97
C SER A 69 12.80 -11.97 7.86
N SER A 70 11.50 -11.82 7.63
CA SER A 70 10.43 -12.48 8.38
C SER A 70 10.14 -13.85 7.76
N GLU A 71 9.95 -14.85 8.62
CA GLU A 71 9.57 -16.24 8.27
C GLU A 71 8.15 -16.35 7.65
N TYR A 72 7.50 -15.24 7.36
CA TYR A 72 6.18 -15.21 6.72
C TYR A 72 6.34 -15.23 5.21
N ASP A 73 5.66 -16.17 4.56
CA ASP A 73 5.58 -16.29 3.11
C ASP A 73 5.06 -14.99 2.51
N ASN A 74 5.94 -14.22 1.88
CA ASN A 74 5.56 -13.01 1.16
C ASN A 74 4.82 -13.41 -0.12
N LEU A 75 3.53 -13.16 -0.13
CA LEU A 75 2.71 -13.38 -1.33
C LEU A 75 2.95 -12.25 -2.33
N VAL A 76 3.31 -12.60 -3.55
CA VAL A 76 3.55 -11.64 -4.63
C VAL A 76 2.50 -11.82 -5.71
N MET A 77 1.95 -10.71 -6.20
CA MET A 77 0.81 -10.70 -7.12
C MET A 77 1.01 -11.51 -8.40
N ASP A 78 2.23 -11.61 -8.91
CA ASP A 78 2.55 -12.36 -10.14
C ASP A 78 2.63 -13.88 -9.92
N LYS A 79 2.85 -14.33 -8.67
CA LYS A 79 3.05 -15.73 -8.30
C LYS A 79 1.78 -16.40 -7.78
N VAL A 80 0.81 -15.63 -7.30
CA VAL A 80 -0.39 -16.14 -6.62
C VAL A 80 -1.61 -16.02 -7.54
N LYS A 81 -2.30 -17.14 -7.74
CA LYS A 81 -3.57 -17.16 -8.47
C LYS A 81 -4.73 -16.77 -7.58
N LEU A 82 -5.77 -16.20 -8.19
CA LEU A 82 -6.98 -15.83 -7.48
C LEU A 82 -7.64 -17.03 -6.79
N GLY A 83 -7.74 -18.16 -7.48
CA GLY A 83 -8.35 -19.38 -6.94
C GLY A 83 -7.55 -20.09 -5.86
N ASP A 84 -6.30 -19.70 -5.59
CA ASP A 84 -5.50 -20.26 -4.51
C ASP A 84 -5.91 -19.68 -3.14
N LEU A 85 -6.40 -18.44 -3.12
CA LEU A 85 -6.76 -17.71 -1.90
C LEU A 85 -8.26 -17.40 -1.78
N LEU A 86 -8.97 -17.35 -2.91
CA LEU A 86 -10.38 -16.99 -2.93
C LEU A 86 -11.21 -18.26 -3.14
N THR A 87 -11.86 -18.71 -2.07
CA THR A 87 -12.59 -19.98 -2.02
C THR A 87 -14.08 -19.81 -1.83
N ASP A 88 -14.51 -18.67 -1.32
CA ASP A 88 -15.89 -18.43 -0.92
C ASP A 88 -16.46 -17.14 -1.51
N GLU A 89 -17.74 -17.18 -1.89
CA GLU A 89 -18.47 -15.96 -2.26
C GLU A 89 -18.57 -15.01 -1.06
N LYS A 90 -18.57 -13.71 -1.34
CA LYS A 90 -18.56 -12.60 -0.39
C LYS A 90 -17.23 -12.39 0.34
N GLN A 91 -16.19 -13.14 -0.02
CA GLN A 91 -14.85 -12.88 0.49
C GLN A 91 -14.41 -11.46 0.11
N LYS A 92 -13.82 -10.76 1.09
CA LYS A 92 -13.50 -9.34 1.01
C LYS A 92 -12.01 -9.10 0.80
N LEU A 93 -11.69 -8.10 -0.01
CA LEU A 93 -10.33 -7.64 -0.23
C LEU A 93 -10.29 -6.12 -0.20
N LEU A 94 -9.21 -5.57 0.28
CA LEU A 94 -8.84 -4.17 0.05
C LEU A 94 -7.75 -4.13 -1.01
N TYR A 95 -7.88 -3.22 -1.96
CA TYR A 95 -6.82 -2.90 -2.92
C TYR A 95 -6.31 -1.50 -2.61
N VAL A 96 -5.16 -1.43 -1.94
CA VAL A 96 -4.50 -0.18 -1.57
C VAL A 96 -3.76 0.34 -2.80
N PHE A 97 -4.22 1.46 -3.33
CA PHE A 97 -3.65 2.11 -4.52
C PHE A 97 -2.78 3.33 -4.18
N ASP A 98 -2.88 3.83 -2.95
CA ASP A 98 -2.02 4.87 -2.38
C ASP A 98 -1.57 4.41 -0.98
N MET A 99 -0.33 3.93 -0.91
CA MET A 99 0.25 3.38 0.32
C MET A 99 0.58 4.46 1.36
N ILE A 100 0.77 5.71 0.92
CA ILE A 100 1.15 6.82 1.79
C ILE A 100 -0.06 7.29 2.60
N SER A 101 -1.20 7.44 1.92
CA SER A 101 -2.45 7.92 2.52
C SER A 101 -3.40 6.77 2.90
N ASP A 102 -2.98 5.51 2.77
CA ASP A 102 -3.76 4.28 3.02
C ASP A 102 -5.12 4.28 2.31
N ARG A 103 -5.15 4.79 1.05
CA ARG A 103 -6.37 4.86 0.25
C ARG A 103 -6.59 3.58 -0.52
N SER A 104 -7.82 3.08 -0.51
CA SER A 104 -8.11 1.76 -1.07
C SER A 104 -9.46 1.66 -1.77
N PHE A 105 -9.56 0.69 -2.69
CA PHE A 105 -10.84 0.20 -3.16
C PHE A 105 -11.27 -1.00 -2.34
N PHE A 106 -12.55 -1.04 -2.02
CA PHE A 106 -13.23 -2.15 -1.37
C PHE A 106 -13.71 -3.15 -2.44
N ILE A 107 -13.26 -4.38 -2.34
CA ILE A 107 -13.54 -5.43 -3.33
C ILE A 107 -14.25 -6.59 -2.64
N GLU A 108 -15.31 -7.07 -3.25
CA GLU A 108 -16.02 -8.28 -2.83
C GLU A 108 -16.05 -9.29 -3.99
N LEU A 109 -15.73 -10.54 -3.71
CA LEU A 109 -16.01 -11.65 -4.63
C LEU A 109 -17.52 -11.93 -4.63
N SER A 110 -18.25 -11.25 -5.51
CA SER A 110 -19.71 -11.24 -5.49
C SER A 110 -20.34 -12.54 -5.98
N GLU A 111 -19.67 -13.24 -6.92
CA GLU A 111 -20.21 -14.46 -7.54
C GLU A 111 -19.09 -15.35 -8.06
N MET A 112 -19.25 -16.65 -7.86
CA MET A 112 -18.39 -17.70 -8.44
C MET A 112 -19.17 -18.46 -9.51
N ILE A 113 -18.81 -18.27 -10.79
CA ILE A 113 -19.52 -18.84 -11.93
C ILE A 113 -18.83 -20.13 -12.38
N PRO A 114 -19.38 -21.32 -12.05
CA PRO A 114 -18.77 -22.58 -12.45
C PRO A 114 -18.87 -22.83 -13.95
N HIS A 115 -18.04 -23.73 -14.45
CA HIS A 115 -18.06 -24.21 -15.83
C HIS A 115 -17.88 -23.14 -16.92
N LYS A 116 -17.41 -21.94 -16.54
CA LYS A 116 -17.08 -20.84 -17.44
C LYS A 116 -15.59 -20.57 -17.41
N LYS A 117 -15.02 -20.15 -18.53
CA LYS A 117 -13.64 -19.70 -18.65
C LYS A 117 -13.60 -18.36 -19.38
N LEU A 118 -12.67 -17.53 -18.97
CA LEU A 118 -12.36 -16.27 -19.65
C LEU A 118 -10.88 -16.21 -19.98
N SER A 119 -10.53 -15.82 -21.19
CA SER A 119 -9.14 -15.64 -21.60
C SER A 119 -8.56 -14.29 -21.21
N LYS A 120 -9.43 -13.34 -20.85
CA LYS A 120 -9.06 -11.98 -20.43
C LYS A 120 -10.09 -11.46 -19.44
N PRO A 121 -9.69 -10.56 -18.53
CA PRO A 121 -10.62 -9.83 -17.67
C PRO A 121 -11.66 -9.06 -18.50
N VAL A 122 -12.87 -9.00 -17.99
CA VAL A 122 -13.97 -8.26 -18.63
C VAL A 122 -14.64 -7.34 -17.62
N CYS A 123 -14.49 -6.04 -17.80
CA CYS A 123 -15.24 -5.06 -17.02
C CYS A 123 -16.69 -5.04 -17.50
N ARG A 124 -17.62 -5.51 -16.67
CA ARG A 124 -19.06 -5.59 -16.97
C ARG A 124 -19.79 -4.30 -16.68
N ILE A 125 -19.43 -3.65 -15.58
CA ILE A 125 -20.02 -2.40 -15.14
C ILE A 125 -18.90 -1.43 -14.85
N SER A 126 -19.01 -0.25 -15.43
CA SER A 126 -18.13 0.88 -15.16
C SER A 126 -19.02 2.11 -14.95
N LYS A 127 -19.36 2.41 -13.70
CA LYS A 127 -20.23 3.52 -13.31
C LYS A 127 -19.47 4.47 -12.38
N GLY A 128 -19.70 5.76 -12.53
CA GLY A 128 -19.06 6.81 -11.75
C GLY A 128 -17.59 7.03 -12.12
N ASN A 129 -17.07 8.18 -11.74
CA ASN A 129 -15.66 8.51 -11.87
C ASN A 129 -14.89 7.89 -10.72
N PRO A 130 -13.66 7.38 -10.96
CA PRO A 130 -12.81 6.97 -9.85
C PRO A 130 -12.36 8.19 -9.03
N PRO A 131 -11.91 8.00 -7.79
CA PRO A 131 -11.19 9.03 -7.06
C PRO A 131 -9.88 9.40 -7.81
N GLU A 132 -9.27 10.51 -7.46
CA GLU A 132 -7.94 10.85 -7.98
C GLU A 132 -6.91 9.86 -7.46
N GLN A 133 -6.03 9.36 -8.33
CA GLN A 133 -5.01 8.37 -7.95
C GLN A 133 -4.04 8.92 -6.90
N MET A 134 -3.58 10.16 -7.11
CA MET A 134 -2.70 10.84 -6.17
C MET A 134 -3.37 12.13 -5.73
N LEU A 135 -3.36 12.39 -4.43
CA LEU A 135 -3.71 13.71 -3.92
C LEU A 135 -2.63 14.67 -4.41
N MET A 136 -2.99 15.63 -5.24
CA MET A 136 -2.03 16.64 -5.66
C MET A 136 -1.56 17.42 -4.43
N GLU A 137 -0.25 17.64 -4.32
CA GLU A 137 0.39 18.47 -3.27
C GLU A 137 -0.17 19.90 -3.18
N ASN A 138 -1.11 20.26 -4.05
CA ASN A 138 -1.76 21.56 -4.04
C ASN A 138 -2.61 21.83 -2.80
N ASP A 139 -2.98 20.78 -2.02
CA ASP A 139 -3.60 21.00 -0.72
C ASP A 139 -2.58 21.32 0.39
N LEU A 140 -1.29 21.01 0.17
CA LEU A 140 -0.21 21.48 1.04
C LEU A 140 0.03 23.01 0.88
N SER A 141 -0.37 23.61 -0.23
CA SER A 141 -0.29 25.06 -0.41
C SER A 141 -1.30 25.86 0.42
N THR A 142 -2.24 25.20 1.06
CA THR A 142 -3.09 25.81 2.09
C THR A 142 -2.40 25.88 3.45
N ILE A 143 -1.36 25.07 3.68
CA ILE A 143 -0.55 25.15 4.91
C ILE A 143 0.42 26.33 4.83
N ASP A 144 0.86 26.74 3.64
CA ASP A 144 1.68 27.96 3.44
C ASP A 144 0.91 29.27 3.70
N LYS A 145 -0.40 29.20 3.96
CA LYS A 145 -1.21 30.35 4.40
C LYS A 145 -1.51 30.37 5.89
N ILE A 146 -1.00 29.44 6.67
CA ILE A 146 -0.80 29.70 8.07
C ILE A 146 0.33 30.74 8.09
N ASN A 147 -0.05 32.03 8.19
CA ASN A 147 0.90 33.07 8.55
C ASN A 147 1.61 32.55 9.81
N LEU A 148 2.81 32.02 9.61
CA LEU A 148 3.78 31.98 10.68
C LEU A 148 4.03 33.45 10.97
N ASP A 149 3.29 33.96 11.97
CA ASP A 149 3.49 35.27 12.52
C ASP A 149 4.99 35.39 12.77
N GLU A 150 5.64 36.38 12.20
CA GLU A 150 7.09 36.59 12.35
C GLU A 150 7.50 36.70 13.83
N ASN A 151 6.54 36.68 14.73
CA ASN A 151 6.71 36.67 16.18
C ASN A 151 6.76 35.24 16.79
N PHE A 152 6.69 34.15 16.00
CA PHE A 152 6.87 32.81 16.55
C PHE A 152 8.34 32.42 16.79
N TYR A 153 9.27 33.08 16.12
CA TYR A 153 10.65 33.11 16.58
C TYR A 153 10.70 34.08 17.73
N GLY A 154 10.50 33.55 18.95
CA GLY A 154 10.77 34.27 20.16
C GLY A 154 12.15 34.90 20.04
N ASP A 155 12.20 36.21 20.22
CA ASP A 155 13.41 36.99 20.42
C ASP A 155 14.03 36.59 21.77
N GLU A 156 14.55 35.35 21.81
CA GLU A 156 15.50 34.91 22.82
C GLU A 156 16.76 34.57 22.05
N SER A 157 17.67 35.56 22.06
CA SER A 157 19.06 35.33 21.79
C SER A 157 19.47 34.09 22.58
N PHE A 158 19.58 32.95 21.90
CA PHE A 158 20.17 31.75 22.47
C PHE A 158 21.65 32.06 22.62
N ASP A 159 22.02 32.42 23.85
CA ASP A 159 23.40 32.69 24.22
C ASP A 159 24.13 31.34 24.22
N ILE A 160 24.93 31.13 23.16
CA ILE A 160 25.72 29.90 22.94
C ILE A 160 26.76 29.70 24.05
N GLU A 161 26.94 30.69 24.92
CA GLU A 161 27.87 30.62 26.06
C GLU A 161 27.30 29.85 27.28
N GLU A 162 26.03 29.50 27.31
CA GLU A 162 25.39 28.76 28.42
C GLU A 162 25.23 27.26 28.16
N LEU A 163 25.83 26.73 27.10
CA LEU A 163 26.06 25.28 26.97
C LEU A 163 27.29 24.94 27.80
N ASP A 164 27.05 24.67 29.09
CA ASP A 164 28.00 24.13 30.00
C ASP A 164 28.71 22.92 29.38
N SER A 165 30.04 23.00 29.32
CA SER A 165 30.92 21.93 28.85
C SER A 165 30.91 20.68 29.75
N GLU A 166 30.04 20.61 30.76
CA GLU A 166 29.96 19.52 31.72
C GLU A 166 29.11 18.32 31.31
N GLY A 167 28.42 18.38 30.15
CA GLY A 167 27.53 17.29 29.71
C GLY A 167 28.18 16.21 28.85
N PHE A 168 29.44 16.36 28.41
CA PHE A 168 30.07 15.45 27.44
C PHE A 168 31.32 14.69 27.95
N GLU A 169 31.70 14.86 29.21
CA GLU A 169 32.90 14.20 29.74
C GLU A 169 32.74 12.73 30.17
N ASP A 170 31.52 12.16 30.18
CA ASP A 170 31.27 10.77 30.59
C ASP A 170 31.00 9.79 29.44
N LEU A 171 31.29 10.14 28.19
CA LEU A 171 31.32 9.17 27.10
C LEU A 171 32.72 8.63 26.90
N ASP A 172 33.11 7.68 27.78
CA ASP A 172 34.29 6.84 27.63
C ASP A 172 34.17 5.98 26.36
N PHE A 173 34.70 6.50 25.26
CA PHE A 173 34.97 5.69 24.05
C PHE A 173 36.24 4.89 24.33
N GLY A 174 36.10 3.74 25.02
CA GLY A 174 37.16 2.80 25.21
C GLY A 174 37.91 2.53 23.91
N GLU A 175 39.17 2.94 23.85
CA GLU A 175 40.12 2.57 22.81
C GLU A 175 40.21 1.04 22.75
N GLY A 176 39.43 0.44 21.84
CA GLY A 176 39.59 -0.95 21.42
C GLY A 176 40.91 -1.09 20.68
N ASN A 177 41.93 -1.50 21.41
CA ASN A 177 43.24 -1.84 20.90
C ASN A 177 43.14 -3.05 19.96
N PHE A 178 43.08 -2.82 18.65
CA PHE A 178 43.20 -3.86 17.64
C PHE A 178 44.67 -4.23 17.49
N SER A 179 45.09 -5.32 18.11
CA SER A 179 46.38 -5.92 17.86
C SER A 179 46.34 -6.76 16.60
N GLU A 180 47.22 -6.45 15.64
CA GLU A 180 47.48 -7.16 14.38
C GLU A 180 48.19 -8.52 14.58
N ASP A 181 47.68 -9.46 15.34
CA ASP A 181 48.28 -10.79 15.46
C ASP A 181 47.23 -11.90 15.56
N ASP A 182 46.45 -12.13 14.48
CA ASP A 182 45.74 -13.42 14.29
C ASP A 182 45.43 -13.70 12.82
N LEU A 183 46.48 -13.60 11.98
CA LEU A 183 46.48 -14.20 10.66
C LEU A 183 47.54 -15.31 10.65
N ASN A 184 47.19 -16.49 11.19
CA ASN A 184 47.79 -17.79 10.78
C ASN A 184 47.07 -18.92 11.52
N TYR A 185 46.15 -19.61 10.81
CA TYR A 185 46.06 -21.07 10.64
C TYR A 185 44.85 -21.37 9.76
#